data_e4354203724951467d97336ce977a82f
#
_entry.id   e4354203724951467d97336ce977a82f
#
_cell.length_a   1.000
_cell.length_b   1.000
_cell.length_c   1.000
_cell.angle_alpha   90.00
_cell.angle_beta   90.00
_cell.angle_gamma   90.00
#
_symmetry.space_group_name_H-M   'P 1'
#
loop_
_entity.id
_entity.type
_entity.pdbx_description
1 polymer ?
#
loop_
_entity_poly.entity_id
_entity_poly.type
_entity_poly.pdbx_seq_one_letter_code
_entity_poly.pdbx_strand_id
1 'polypeptide(L)'
;MTKRPSFIRNWRDSEAPAAPPGAAEDFGFASELTEAAGLGNLRVAQLRIPPGLRAYPPLAMRDLEVFAFVLEGAPDLWADGYLHRLAVGDSVCLTAGTGIAHSLINNAQGDARVFVFSLAMRRGEKVAQPTDSSASEQLAKLGMLWADAPKRKRGPNSGKPGDASGRKRGRPDSVVHWREILTTEQSRYPDSDEDQGFNARMDNRARLSRIGVHVEVLQPGQRSSWPHAERDEEEFAYVVSGRLDAWNDGYITPVTEGDFTGWRGGTGITHVMINNSEADAVLLVGGERSRAVNQFWYPFHPSRNKEIGKTFWADHPVPRLGPHDGLPDALRARVPAVRRRSAVAANEAARFLGKRKTKKKK
;
A
#
# COMPACT_ATOMS: atom_id res chain seq x y z
N MET A 1 -6.93 -19.09 21.24
CA MET A 1 -6.41 -18.31 20.11
C MET A 1 -7.17 -17.00 20.07
N THR A 2 -6.51 -15.87 20.20
CA THR A 2 -7.14 -14.55 20.02
C THR A 2 -7.63 -14.43 18.57
N LYS A 3 -8.86 -13.98 18.39
CA LYS A 3 -9.45 -13.79 17.06
C LYS A 3 -8.58 -12.78 16.27
N ARG A 4 -8.23 -13.11 15.03
CA ARG A 4 -7.48 -12.23 14.13
C ARG A 4 -8.22 -10.88 14.01
N PRO A 5 -7.53 -9.72 14.15
CA PRO A 5 -8.18 -8.42 14.00
C PRO A 5 -8.82 -8.26 12.62
N SER A 6 -9.94 -7.53 12.55
CA SER A 6 -10.69 -7.35 11.30
C SER A 6 -9.93 -6.55 10.23
N PHE A 7 -8.96 -5.75 10.62
CA PHE A 7 -8.11 -4.97 9.71
C PHE A 7 -6.91 -5.76 9.17
N ILE A 8 -6.75 -7.06 9.53
CA ILE A 8 -5.78 -7.98 8.94
C ILE A 8 -6.52 -8.99 8.07
N ARG A 9 -6.24 -9.01 6.77
CA ARG A 9 -6.90 -9.83 5.76
C ARG A 9 -5.90 -10.61 4.94
N ASN A 10 -6.31 -11.76 4.41
CA ASN A 10 -5.58 -12.47 3.37
C ASN A 10 -6.39 -12.39 2.08
N TRP A 11 -5.72 -12.21 0.95
CA TRP A 11 -6.41 -12.13 -0.34
C TRP A 11 -7.23 -13.38 -0.66
N ARG A 12 -6.82 -14.54 -0.14
CA ARG A 12 -7.52 -15.82 -0.34
C ARG A 12 -8.91 -15.85 0.30
N ASP A 13 -9.14 -15.00 1.30
CA ASP A 13 -10.42 -14.96 2.03
C ASP A 13 -11.53 -14.27 1.24
N SER A 14 -11.21 -13.49 0.20
CA SER A 14 -12.15 -12.64 -0.54
C SER A 14 -12.01 -12.70 -2.06
N GLU A 15 -11.25 -13.67 -2.61
CA GLU A 15 -11.12 -13.79 -4.07
C GLU A 15 -12.47 -14.11 -4.72
N ALA A 16 -12.90 -13.27 -5.66
CA ALA A 16 -14.15 -13.38 -6.38
C ALA A 16 -13.96 -12.95 -7.84
N PRO A 17 -14.87 -13.34 -8.77
CA PRO A 17 -14.84 -12.82 -10.14
C PRO A 17 -14.80 -11.29 -10.15
N ALA A 18 -13.89 -10.71 -10.93
CA ALA A 18 -13.71 -9.26 -11.02
C ALA A 18 -14.82 -8.58 -11.83
N ALA A 19 -15.41 -9.31 -12.79
CA ALA A 19 -16.54 -8.83 -13.57
C ALA A 19 -17.86 -9.06 -12.82
N PRO A 20 -18.81 -8.11 -12.87
CA PRO A 20 -20.15 -8.33 -12.32
C PRO A 20 -20.88 -9.42 -13.10
N PRO A 21 -21.88 -10.10 -12.49
CA PRO A 21 -22.69 -11.09 -13.19
C PRO A 21 -23.32 -10.52 -14.45
N GLY A 22 -23.20 -11.23 -15.58
CA GLY A 22 -23.74 -10.81 -16.88
C GLY A 22 -22.88 -9.79 -17.64
N ALA A 23 -21.66 -9.51 -17.19
CA ALA A 23 -20.70 -8.71 -17.95
C ALA A 23 -20.38 -9.37 -19.30
N ALA A 24 -20.19 -8.55 -20.34
CA ALA A 24 -19.86 -9.03 -21.70
C ALA A 24 -18.43 -9.58 -21.81
N GLU A 25 -17.57 -9.31 -20.83
CA GLU A 25 -16.16 -9.71 -20.80
C GLU A 25 -15.77 -10.19 -19.39
N ASP A 26 -14.93 -11.22 -19.34
CA ASP A 26 -14.32 -11.72 -18.09
C ASP A 26 -12.99 -11.00 -17.83
N PHE A 27 -12.80 -10.54 -16.59
CA PHE A 27 -11.60 -9.85 -16.14
C PHE A 27 -10.78 -10.66 -15.13
N GLY A 28 -11.08 -11.97 -15.00
CA GLY A 28 -10.47 -12.83 -14.02
C GLY A 28 -11.04 -12.60 -12.61
N PHE A 29 -10.15 -12.53 -11.60
CA PHE A 29 -10.55 -12.50 -10.20
C PHE A 29 -9.90 -11.33 -9.47
N ALA A 30 -10.58 -10.83 -8.45
CA ALA A 30 -10.09 -9.78 -7.58
C ALA A 30 -10.37 -10.10 -6.11
N SER A 31 -9.46 -9.72 -5.25
CA SER A 31 -9.64 -9.70 -3.80
C SER A 31 -9.51 -8.26 -3.33
N GLU A 32 -10.62 -7.65 -2.94
CA GLU A 32 -10.64 -6.31 -2.35
C GLU A 32 -10.20 -6.40 -0.88
N LEU A 33 -9.20 -5.61 -0.49
CA LEU A 33 -8.55 -5.73 0.82
C LEU A 33 -8.88 -4.56 1.75
N THR A 34 -9.24 -3.40 1.22
CA THR A 34 -9.37 -2.16 2.00
C THR A 34 -10.70 -2.03 2.73
N GLU A 35 -11.82 -2.33 2.09
CA GLU A 35 -13.15 -2.19 2.71
C GLU A 35 -13.27 -3.07 3.95
N ALA A 36 -12.84 -4.33 3.84
CA ALA A 36 -12.86 -5.27 4.95
C ALA A 36 -11.89 -4.89 6.09
N ALA A 37 -10.85 -4.10 5.80
CA ALA A 37 -9.94 -3.53 6.79
C ALA A 37 -10.45 -2.20 7.38
N GLY A 38 -11.57 -1.67 6.89
CA GLY A 38 -12.18 -0.44 7.35
C GLY A 38 -11.53 0.83 6.80
N LEU A 39 -10.74 0.73 5.71
CA LEU A 39 -10.16 1.88 5.02
C LEU A 39 -11.19 2.50 4.07
N GLY A 40 -11.21 3.82 3.97
CA GLY A 40 -12.16 4.57 3.15
C GLY A 40 -11.51 5.36 2.01
N ASN A 41 -10.28 5.81 2.22
CA ASN A 41 -9.57 6.65 1.26
C ASN A 41 -8.68 5.87 0.29
N LEU A 42 -8.27 4.65 0.68
CA LEU A 42 -7.45 3.78 -0.15
C LEU A 42 -8.29 2.73 -0.87
N ARG A 43 -7.77 2.25 -2.00
CA ARG A 43 -8.23 1.05 -2.69
C ARG A 43 -7.03 0.15 -2.95
N VAL A 44 -7.04 -1.00 -2.32
CA VAL A 44 -6.03 -2.04 -2.51
C VAL A 44 -6.73 -3.33 -2.87
N ALA A 45 -6.31 -3.92 -3.97
CA ALA A 45 -6.80 -5.21 -4.41
C ALA A 45 -5.65 -6.09 -4.90
N GLN A 46 -5.80 -7.39 -4.75
CA GLN A 46 -4.99 -8.35 -5.49
C GLN A 46 -5.81 -8.90 -6.65
N LEU A 47 -5.26 -8.81 -7.85
CA LEU A 47 -5.86 -9.33 -9.06
C LEU A 47 -5.21 -10.67 -9.42
N ARG A 48 -6.00 -11.65 -9.84
CA ARG A 48 -5.54 -12.85 -10.52
C ARG A 48 -6.08 -12.84 -11.95
N ILE A 49 -5.17 -12.79 -12.91
CA ILE A 49 -5.47 -12.67 -14.34
C ILE A 49 -5.11 -14.00 -15.00
N PRO A 50 -6.06 -14.89 -15.29
CA PRO A 50 -5.82 -16.11 -16.04
C PRO A 50 -5.25 -15.85 -17.44
N PRO A 51 -4.61 -16.85 -18.07
CA PRO A 51 -4.17 -16.77 -19.46
C PRO A 51 -5.29 -16.35 -20.40
N GLY A 52 -4.99 -15.44 -21.32
CA GLY A 52 -5.95 -14.94 -22.31
C GLY A 52 -6.96 -13.91 -21.78
N LEU A 53 -6.81 -13.42 -20.56
CA LEU A 53 -7.65 -12.37 -20.00
C LEU A 53 -6.88 -11.06 -19.78
N ARG A 54 -7.61 -9.98 -19.54
CA ARG A 54 -7.08 -8.70 -19.07
C ARG A 54 -7.79 -8.29 -17.77
N ALA A 55 -7.11 -7.50 -16.94
CA ALA A 55 -7.66 -7.08 -15.66
C ALA A 55 -8.83 -6.08 -15.81
N TYR A 56 -8.80 -5.25 -16.84
CA TYR A 56 -9.78 -4.21 -17.14
C TYR A 56 -9.57 -3.68 -18.55
N PRO A 57 -10.59 -3.06 -19.19
CA PRO A 57 -10.42 -2.39 -20.48
C PRO A 57 -9.39 -1.26 -20.40
N PRO A 58 -8.64 -0.95 -21.49
CA PRO A 58 -7.73 0.19 -21.52
C PRO A 58 -8.40 1.49 -21.09
N LEU A 59 -7.86 2.13 -20.06
CA LEU A 59 -8.41 3.37 -19.50
C LEU A 59 -7.30 4.32 -19.06
N ALA A 60 -7.59 5.63 -19.04
CA ALA A 60 -6.77 6.67 -18.46
C ALA A 60 -7.55 7.41 -17.38
N MET A 61 -6.89 7.69 -16.25
CA MET A 61 -7.49 8.37 -15.10
C MET A 61 -7.06 9.84 -15.07
N ARG A 62 -8.03 10.76 -14.84
CA ARG A 62 -7.72 12.18 -14.74
C ARG A 62 -7.06 12.53 -13.41
N ASP A 63 -7.62 12.03 -12.33
CA ASP A 63 -7.29 12.48 -10.98
C ASP A 63 -6.68 11.40 -10.08
N LEU A 64 -6.65 10.14 -10.53
CA LEU A 64 -6.07 9.02 -9.77
C LEU A 64 -4.71 8.61 -10.29
N GLU A 65 -3.80 8.41 -9.35
CA GLU A 65 -2.56 7.67 -9.55
C GLU A 65 -2.82 6.19 -9.29
N VAL A 66 -2.18 5.33 -10.08
CA VAL A 66 -2.29 3.87 -9.94
C VAL A 66 -0.91 3.28 -9.77
N PHE A 67 -0.77 2.45 -8.76
CA PHE A 67 0.38 1.60 -8.54
C PHE A 67 -0.04 0.14 -8.74
N ALA A 68 0.75 -0.62 -9.49
CA ALA A 68 0.58 -2.06 -9.61
C ALA A 68 1.93 -2.75 -9.42
N PHE A 69 1.94 -3.92 -8.76
CA PHE A 69 3.15 -4.69 -8.47
C PHE A 69 2.93 -6.15 -8.85
N VAL A 70 3.81 -6.72 -9.66
CA VAL A 70 3.71 -8.11 -10.11
C VAL A 70 4.20 -9.05 -9.01
N LEU A 71 3.29 -9.84 -8.46
CA LEU A 71 3.55 -10.84 -7.43
C LEU A 71 3.90 -12.20 -8.03
N GLU A 72 3.23 -12.58 -9.14
CA GLU A 72 3.38 -13.88 -9.79
C GLU A 72 3.13 -13.75 -11.30
N GLY A 73 3.76 -14.61 -12.09
CA GLY A 73 3.57 -14.66 -13.53
C GLY A 73 4.32 -13.60 -14.31
N ALA A 74 3.89 -13.39 -15.55
CA ALA A 74 4.51 -12.45 -16.47
C ALA A 74 3.44 -11.77 -17.34
N PRO A 75 2.60 -10.88 -16.77
CA PRO A 75 1.61 -10.14 -17.54
C PRO A 75 2.28 -9.12 -18.45
N ASP A 76 1.54 -8.61 -19.43
CA ASP A 76 1.93 -7.48 -20.25
C ASP A 76 1.24 -6.21 -19.71
N LEU A 77 1.99 -5.14 -19.51
CA LEU A 77 1.43 -3.79 -19.45
C LEU A 77 1.10 -3.35 -20.88
N TRP A 78 -0.17 -3.14 -21.16
CA TRP A 78 -0.60 -2.38 -22.32
C TRP A 78 -0.60 -0.89 -21.96
N ALA A 79 0.16 -0.09 -22.69
CA ALA A 79 0.24 1.36 -22.51
C ALA A 79 0.17 2.05 -23.88
N ASP A 80 -0.89 2.86 -24.10
CA ASP A 80 -1.12 3.60 -25.35
C ASP A 80 -0.91 2.77 -26.64
N GLY A 81 -1.34 1.51 -26.67
CA GLY A 81 -1.23 0.63 -27.83
C GLY A 81 0.11 -0.09 -27.98
N TYR A 82 0.91 -0.13 -26.95
CA TYR A 82 2.15 -0.91 -26.90
C TYR A 82 2.12 -1.89 -25.73
N LEU A 83 2.69 -3.09 -25.95
CA LEU A 83 2.83 -4.12 -24.93
C LEU A 83 4.25 -4.14 -24.36
N HIS A 84 4.34 -4.13 -23.05
CA HIS A 84 5.59 -4.25 -22.28
C HIS A 84 5.48 -5.45 -21.36
N ARG A 85 6.31 -6.48 -21.57
CA ARG A 85 6.34 -7.66 -20.70
C ARG A 85 6.85 -7.26 -19.34
N LEU A 86 6.10 -7.65 -18.31
CA LEU A 86 6.48 -7.48 -16.91
C LEU A 86 7.02 -8.79 -16.33
N ALA A 87 7.82 -8.65 -15.29
CA ALA A 87 8.34 -9.76 -14.48
C ALA A 87 7.92 -9.61 -13.02
N VAL A 88 8.02 -10.68 -12.25
CA VAL A 88 7.82 -10.63 -10.79
C VAL A 88 8.75 -9.58 -10.16
N GLY A 89 8.19 -8.69 -9.36
CA GLY A 89 8.89 -7.55 -8.75
C GLY A 89 8.91 -6.29 -9.58
N ASP A 90 8.39 -6.29 -10.82
CA ASP A 90 8.15 -5.05 -11.56
C ASP A 90 6.95 -4.30 -10.96
N SER A 91 7.10 -2.99 -10.85
CA SER A 91 6.03 -2.08 -10.49
C SER A 91 5.64 -1.23 -11.68
N VAL A 92 4.35 -1.00 -11.85
CA VAL A 92 3.80 -0.01 -12.79
C VAL A 92 3.30 1.17 -11.97
N CYS A 93 3.81 2.36 -12.26
CA CYS A 93 3.43 3.60 -11.58
C CYS A 93 2.86 4.58 -12.61
N LEU A 94 1.60 4.87 -12.51
CA LEU A 94 0.87 5.71 -13.44
C LEU A 94 0.42 7.00 -12.74
N THR A 95 0.96 8.12 -13.21
CA THR A 95 0.62 9.44 -12.69
C THR A 95 -0.72 9.92 -13.24
N ALA A 96 -1.48 10.61 -12.40
CA ALA A 96 -2.75 11.22 -12.77
C ALA A 96 -2.60 12.27 -13.89
N GLY A 97 -3.62 12.45 -14.70
CA GLY A 97 -3.72 13.54 -15.65
C GLY A 97 -2.88 13.43 -16.93
N THR A 98 -2.10 12.36 -17.08
CA THR A 98 -1.21 12.17 -18.25
C THR A 98 -1.92 11.75 -19.52
N GLY A 99 -3.14 11.22 -19.41
CA GLY A 99 -3.88 10.64 -20.50
C GLY A 99 -3.30 9.30 -21.01
N ILE A 100 -2.30 8.74 -20.36
CA ILE A 100 -1.77 7.41 -20.70
C ILE A 100 -2.83 6.37 -20.41
N ALA A 101 -3.42 5.81 -21.47
CA ALA A 101 -4.33 4.69 -21.33
C ALA A 101 -3.55 3.40 -21.08
N HIS A 102 -4.01 2.59 -20.13
CA HIS A 102 -3.32 1.39 -19.70
C HIS A 102 -4.26 0.24 -19.37
N SER A 103 -3.75 -0.96 -19.42
CA SER A 103 -4.38 -2.21 -18.96
C SER A 103 -3.30 -3.23 -18.62
N LEU A 104 -3.66 -4.24 -17.84
CA LEU A 104 -2.82 -5.43 -17.60
C LEU A 104 -3.43 -6.60 -18.35
N ILE A 105 -2.64 -7.24 -19.20
CA ILE A 105 -3.10 -8.34 -20.06
C ILE A 105 -2.22 -9.56 -19.80
N ASN A 106 -2.81 -10.72 -19.57
CA ASN A 106 -2.05 -11.94 -19.41
C ASN A 106 -2.02 -12.74 -20.73
N ASN A 107 -0.98 -12.52 -21.52
CA ASN A 107 -0.68 -13.29 -22.73
C ASN A 107 0.32 -14.45 -22.44
N ALA A 108 0.61 -14.75 -21.17
CA ALA A 108 1.45 -15.90 -20.78
C ALA A 108 0.60 -17.16 -20.58
N GLN A 109 1.24 -18.32 -20.30
CA GLN A 109 0.55 -19.59 -20.15
C GLN A 109 0.04 -19.87 -18.72
N GLY A 110 0.60 -19.24 -17.70
CA GLY A 110 0.17 -19.35 -16.30
C GLY A 110 -0.58 -18.12 -15.83
N ASP A 111 -1.23 -18.22 -14.68
CA ASP A 111 -1.88 -17.09 -14.03
C ASP A 111 -0.87 -15.98 -13.73
N ALA A 112 -1.32 -14.73 -13.79
CA ALA A 112 -0.60 -13.60 -13.26
C ALA A 112 -1.31 -13.07 -12.01
N ARG A 113 -0.54 -12.75 -10.97
CA ARG A 113 -1.06 -12.09 -9.77
C ARG A 113 -0.42 -10.72 -9.66
N VAL A 114 -1.26 -9.72 -9.46
CA VAL A 114 -0.84 -8.31 -9.41
C VAL A 114 -1.52 -7.64 -8.22
N PHE A 115 -0.72 -7.05 -7.35
CA PHE A 115 -1.19 -6.14 -6.33
C PHE A 115 -1.46 -4.78 -6.96
N VAL A 116 -2.62 -4.18 -6.71
CA VAL A 116 -3.00 -2.87 -7.25
C VAL A 116 -3.38 -1.95 -6.11
N PHE A 117 -2.90 -0.71 -6.18
CA PHE A 117 -3.13 0.33 -5.18
C PHE A 117 -3.43 1.68 -5.83
N SER A 118 -4.43 2.36 -5.33
CA SER A 118 -4.79 3.74 -5.67
C SER A 118 -5.53 4.40 -4.50
N LEU A 119 -5.83 5.68 -4.61
CA LEU A 119 -6.85 6.29 -3.77
C LEU A 119 -8.26 5.80 -4.18
N ALA A 120 -9.21 5.90 -3.27
CA ALA A 120 -10.61 5.66 -3.56
C ALA A 120 -11.12 6.67 -4.59
N MET A 121 -11.87 6.21 -5.58
CA MET A 121 -12.55 7.09 -6.53
C MET A 121 -13.51 8.01 -5.78
N ARG A 122 -13.40 9.30 -6.04
CA ARG A 122 -14.30 10.31 -5.48
C ARG A 122 -15.36 10.71 -6.50
N ARG A 123 -16.47 11.27 -6.02
CA ARG A 123 -17.49 11.85 -6.90
C ARG A 123 -16.86 12.92 -7.80
N GLY A 124 -17.07 12.80 -9.10
CA GLY A 124 -16.50 13.71 -10.10
C GLY A 124 -15.20 13.25 -10.76
N GLU A 125 -14.65 12.10 -10.34
CA GLU A 125 -13.54 11.47 -11.06
C GLU A 125 -13.88 11.22 -12.51
N LYS A 126 -12.90 11.42 -13.41
CA LYS A 126 -13.04 11.29 -14.84
C LYS A 126 -12.14 10.24 -15.42
N VAL A 127 -12.66 9.49 -16.38
CA VAL A 127 -11.98 8.36 -17.05
C VAL A 127 -12.11 8.53 -18.56
N ALA A 128 -11.05 8.24 -19.28
CA ALA A 128 -11.09 8.08 -20.74
C ALA A 128 -10.86 6.61 -21.10
N GLN A 129 -11.69 6.07 -22.00
CA GLN A 129 -11.56 4.72 -22.58
C GLN A 129 -11.34 4.84 -24.08
N PRO A 130 -10.11 5.06 -24.53
CA PRO A 130 -9.86 5.46 -25.90
C PRO A 130 -9.96 4.33 -26.93
N THR A 131 -10.12 3.09 -26.52
CA THR A 131 -10.24 1.91 -27.39
C THR A 131 -11.68 1.43 -27.57
N ASP A 132 -12.64 2.06 -26.88
CA ASP A 132 -14.05 1.64 -26.88
C ASP A 132 -14.97 2.87 -26.88
N SER A 133 -15.61 3.12 -28.02
CA SER A 133 -16.56 4.24 -28.19
C SER A 133 -17.84 4.03 -27.39
N SER A 134 -18.36 2.79 -27.32
CA SER A 134 -19.55 2.46 -26.54
C SER A 134 -19.35 2.70 -25.05
N ALA A 135 -18.21 2.29 -24.51
CA ALA A 135 -17.84 2.58 -23.14
C ALA A 135 -17.67 4.08 -22.89
N SER A 136 -17.12 4.83 -23.84
CA SER A 136 -17.02 6.29 -23.76
C SER A 136 -18.40 6.96 -23.71
N GLU A 137 -19.38 6.47 -24.49
CA GLU A 137 -20.76 6.96 -24.42
C GLU A 137 -21.42 6.66 -23.06
N GLN A 138 -21.18 5.48 -22.51
CA GLN A 138 -21.66 5.13 -21.15
C GLN A 138 -21.05 6.02 -20.08
N LEU A 139 -19.73 6.26 -20.13
CA LEU A 139 -19.05 7.19 -19.22
C LEU A 139 -19.61 8.61 -19.33
N ALA A 140 -19.97 9.06 -20.54
CA ALA A 140 -20.60 10.36 -20.74
C ALA A 140 -21.98 10.44 -20.07
N LYS A 141 -22.82 9.42 -20.23
CA LYS A 141 -24.14 9.33 -19.57
C LYS A 141 -24.03 9.34 -18.05
N LEU A 142 -22.98 8.72 -17.48
CA LEU A 142 -22.70 8.69 -16.05
C LEU A 142 -21.99 9.98 -15.55
N GLY A 143 -21.68 10.91 -16.45
CA GLY A 143 -20.92 12.11 -16.10
C GLY A 143 -19.47 11.83 -15.73
N MET A 144 -18.91 10.68 -16.09
CA MET A 144 -17.56 10.23 -15.76
C MET A 144 -16.57 10.33 -16.92
N LEU A 145 -17.02 10.72 -18.13
CA LEU A 145 -16.12 10.85 -19.27
C LEU A 145 -15.10 11.97 -19.06
N TRP A 146 -13.84 11.66 -19.29
CA TRP A 146 -12.76 12.64 -19.46
C TRP A 146 -12.67 13.07 -20.92
N ALA A 147 -13.55 14.00 -21.32
CA ALA A 147 -13.71 14.42 -22.71
C ALA A 147 -12.51 15.18 -23.27
N ASP A 148 -11.81 15.93 -22.41
CA ASP A 148 -10.62 16.74 -22.73
C ASP A 148 -9.31 16.05 -22.39
N ALA A 149 -9.30 14.71 -22.30
CA ALA A 149 -8.08 13.94 -22.06
C ALA A 149 -6.99 14.30 -23.08
N PRO A 150 -5.72 14.40 -22.63
CA PRO A 150 -4.60 14.69 -23.54
C PRO A 150 -4.58 13.71 -24.72
N LYS A 151 -4.51 14.27 -25.95
CA LYS A 151 -4.42 13.47 -27.16
C LYS A 151 -3.07 12.78 -27.21
N ARG A 152 -3.05 11.46 -27.31
CA ARG A 152 -1.85 10.65 -27.33
C ARG A 152 -1.72 9.87 -28.63
N LYS A 153 -0.49 9.76 -29.13
CA LYS A 153 -0.20 8.86 -30.26
C LYS A 153 -0.22 7.42 -29.74
N ARG A 154 -1.10 6.62 -30.32
CA ARG A 154 -1.26 5.21 -29.96
C ARG A 154 -0.50 4.28 -30.89
N GLY A 155 0.00 3.20 -30.33
CA GLY A 155 0.56 2.08 -31.06
C GLY A 155 -0.53 1.20 -31.70
N PRO A 156 -0.11 0.14 -32.41
CA PRO A 156 -1.01 -0.71 -33.18
C PRO A 156 -1.82 -1.72 -32.34
N ASN A 157 -1.48 -1.96 -31.06
CA ASN A 157 -2.14 -2.97 -30.24
C ASN A 157 -3.53 -2.53 -29.80
N SER A 158 -4.51 -3.40 -29.99
CA SER A 158 -5.92 -3.13 -29.68
C SER A 158 -6.25 -3.09 -28.17
N GLY A 159 -5.39 -3.60 -27.32
CA GLY A 159 -5.65 -3.81 -25.90
C GLY A 159 -6.51 -5.03 -25.58
N LYS A 160 -6.70 -5.91 -26.55
CA LYS A 160 -7.38 -7.20 -26.37
C LYS A 160 -6.34 -8.32 -26.12
N PRO A 161 -6.66 -9.31 -25.27
CA PRO A 161 -5.84 -10.50 -25.12
C PRO A 161 -5.59 -11.20 -26.46
N GLY A 162 -4.41 -11.80 -26.64
CA GLY A 162 -4.01 -12.48 -27.87
C GLY A 162 -3.47 -11.58 -28.99
N ASP A 163 -3.71 -10.27 -28.94
CA ASP A 163 -3.08 -9.33 -29.88
C ASP A 163 -1.59 -9.12 -29.49
N ALA A 164 -0.69 -9.65 -30.31
CA ALA A 164 0.77 -9.52 -30.07
C ALA A 164 1.40 -8.31 -30.76
N SER A 165 0.63 -7.50 -31.48
CA SER A 165 1.14 -6.31 -32.15
C SER A 165 1.66 -5.27 -31.17
N GLY A 166 2.55 -4.38 -31.60
CA GLY A 166 3.07 -3.29 -30.76
C GLY A 166 3.95 -3.71 -29.59
N ARG A 167 4.44 -4.95 -29.52
CA ARG A 167 5.33 -5.42 -28.46
C ARG A 167 6.67 -4.64 -28.47
N LYS A 168 7.05 -4.14 -27.31
CA LYS A 168 8.29 -3.42 -27.08
C LYS A 168 9.28 -4.28 -26.28
N ARG A 169 10.57 -4.12 -26.55
CA ARG A 169 11.63 -4.83 -25.81
C ARG A 169 12.03 -4.10 -24.53
N GLY A 170 11.89 -2.79 -24.49
CA GLY A 170 12.29 -1.96 -23.34
C GLY A 170 11.13 -1.74 -22.36
N ARG A 171 11.48 -1.43 -21.11
CA ARG A 171 10.53 -0.97 -20.10
C ARG A 171 10.23 0.51 -20.32
N PRO A 172 8.98 0.97 -20.23
CA PRO A 172 8.67 2.39 -20.18
C PRO A 172 9.10 2.99 -18.82
N ASP A 173 9.25 4.30 -18.74
CA ASP A 173 9.63 5.01 -17.51
C ASP A 173 8.68 4.78 -16.33
N SER A 174 7.45 4.39 -16.63
CA SER A 174 6.44 4.02 -15.62
C SER A 174 6.65 2.64 -15.00
N VAL A 175 7.60 1.83 -15.51
CA VAL A 175 7.91 0.50 -14.98
C VAL A 175 9.25 0.50 -14.29
N VAL A 176 9.27 0.10 -13.02
CA VAL A 176 10.47 0.05 -12.17
C VAL A 176 10.52 -1.29 -11.47
N HIS A 177 11.65 -1.99 -11.54
CA HIS A 177 11.87 -3.18 -10.72
C HIS A 177 12.44 -2.77 -9.36
N TRP A 178 11.81 -3.21 -8.28
CA TRP A 178 12.16 -2.73 -6.94
C TRP A 178 13.62 -2.96 -6.53
N ARG A 179 14.24 -4.08 -6.97
CA ARG A 179 15.65 -4.36 -6.66
C ARG A 179 16.64 -3.40 -7.32
N GLU A 180 16.24 -2.72 -8.41
CA GLU A 180 17.09 -1.75 -9.09
C GLU A 180 17.25 -0.44 -8.30
N ILE A 181 16.33 -0.18 -7.36
CA ILE A 181 16.30 1.03 -6.55
C ILE A 181 16.29 0.76 -5.04
N LEU A 182 16.51 -0.50 -4.64
CA LEU A 182 16.66 -0.85 -3.24
C LEU A 182 17.88 -0.14 -2.67
N THR A 183 17.73 0.50 -1.50
CA THR A 183 18.85 1.15 -0.81
C THR A 183 19.92 0.13 -0.43
N THR A 184 21.17 0.54 -0.47
CA THR A 184 22.32 -0.25 0.01
C THR A 184 22.65 0.03 1.46
N GLU A 185 22.09 1.10 2.02
CA GLU A 185 22.26 1.53 3.40
C GLU A 185 20.90 1.54 4.11
N GLN A 186 20.91 1.18 5.36
CA GLN A 186 19.75 1.20 6.24
C GLN A 186 19.61 2.56 6.90
N SER A 187 18.38 3.04 7.01
CA SER A 187 18.11 4.27 7.76
C SER A 187 18.01 3.99 9.26
N ARG A 188 18.18 5.04 10.08
CA ARG A 188 17.99 5.01 11.52
C ARG A 188 17.18 6.22 11.96
N TYR A 189 16.45 6.06 13.04
CA TYR A 189 15.91 7.24 13.73
C TYR A 189 17.05 8.01 14.40
N PRO A 190 16.94 9.34 14.55
CA PRO A 190 17.89 10.11 15.35
C PRO A 190 18.04 9.51 16.76
N ASP A 191 19.27 9.51 17.26
CA ASP A 191 19.63 8.98 18.57
C ASP A 191 19.29 7.48 18.78
N SER A 192 19.26 6.70 17.71
CA SER A 192 19.01 5.26 17.74
C SER A 192 20.13 4.47 17.05
N ASP A 193 20.52 3.36 17.68
CA ASP A 193 21.41 2.36 17.07
C ASP A 193 20.65 1.26 16.31
N GLU A 194 19.32 1.39 16.23
CA GLU A 194 18.46 0.43 15.57
C GLU A 194 18.40 0.70 14.06
N ASP A 195 18.88 -0.26 13.28
CA ASP A 195 18.75 -0.24 11.82
C ASP A 195 17.34 -0.58 11.39
N GLN A 196 16.79 0.23 10.51
CA GLN A 196 15.51 -0.06 9.81
C GLN A 196 15.76 -0.91 8.58
N GLY A 197 14.68 -1.46 7.99
CA GLY A 197 14.75 -2.22 6.76
C GLY A 197 15.36 -1.45 5.57
N PHE A 198 15.77 -2.20 4.56
CA PHE A 198 16.15 -1.62 3.27
C PHE A 198 14.89 -1.20 2.52
N ASN A 199 14.95 -0.07 1.81
CA ASN A 199 13.80 0.53 1.17
C ASN A 199 14.00 0.74 -0.33
N ALA A 200 12.96 0.45 -1.11
CA ALA A 200 12.85 0.83 -2.51
C ALA A 200 11.64 1.77 -2.67
N ARG A 201 11.90 3.08 -2.74
CA ARG A 201 10.87 4.13 -2.81
C ARG A 201 10.33 4.26 -4.25
N MET A 202 9.27 3.48 -4.55
CA MET A 202 8.66 3.44 -5.89
C MET A 202 7.98 4.76 -6.23
N ASP A 203 7.31 5.37 -5.26
CA ASP A 203 6.64 6.67 -5.37
C ASP A 203 7.61 7.78 -5.79
N ASN A 204 8.77 7.85 -5.16
CA ASN A 204 9.78 8.86 -5.46
C ASN A 204 10.36 8.65 -6.88
N ARG A 205 10.69 7.40 -7.24
CA ARG A 205 11.24 7.07 -8.56
C ARG A 205 10.27 7.41 -9.69
N ALA A 206 8.98 7.18 -9.49
CA ALA A 206 7.92 7.41 -10.46
C ALA A 206 7.25 8.80 -10.32
N ARG A 207 7.65 9.61 -9.36
CA ARG A 207 7.10 10.95 -9.08
C ARG A 207 5.60 10.93 -8.77
N LEU A 208 5.13 9.90 -8.04
CA LEU A 208 3.78 9.89 -7.52
C LEU A 208 3.64 10.96 -6.44
N SER A 209 2.53 11.66 -6.42
CA SER A 209 2.32 12.84 -5.58
C SER A 209 1.19 12.69 -4.56
N ARG A 210 0.27 11.75 -4.78
CA ARG A 210 -0.93 11.54 -3.96
C ARG A 210 -0.89 10.24 -3.16
N ILE A 211 -0.10 9.27 -3.62
CA ILE A 211 0.14 8.02 -2.91
C ILE A 211 1.63 7.85 -2.63
N GLY A 212 1.94 7.36 -1.45
CA GLY A 212 3.28 6.91 -1.07
C GLY A 212 3.31 5.38 -1.15
N VAL A 213 4.34 4.81 -1.75
CA VAL A 213 4.52 3.35 -1.78
C VAL A 213 5.98 2.98 -1.90
N HIS A 214 6.40 2.02 -1.09
CA HIS A 214 7.74 1.45 -1.14
C HIS A 214 7.71 -0.05 -0.88
N VAL A 215 8.72 -0.73 -1.40
CA VAL A 215 9.07 -2.08 -0.96
C VAL A 215 10.03 -1.95 0.20
N GLU A 216 9.80 -2.70 1.25
CA GLU A 216 10.69 -2.78 2.41
C GLU A 216 11.16 -4.21 2.61
N VAL A 217 12.46 -4.39 2.88
CA VAL A 217 13.07 -5.67 3.24
C VAL A 217 13.49 -5.61 4.69
N LEU A 218 12.86 -6.41 5.53
CA LEU A 218 13.17 -6.54 6.94
C LEU A 218 14.00 -7.80 7.19
N GLN A 219 15.21 -7.63 7.66
CA GLN A 219 16.06 -8.73 8.12
C GLN A 219 15.59 -9.25 9.49
N PRO A 220 15.97 -10.47 9.90
CA PRO A 220 15.69 -10.98 11.24
C PRO A 220 16.08 -10.00 12.35
N GLY A 221 15.14 -9.75 13.27
CA GLY A 221 15.33 -8.83 14.38
C GLY A 221 15.12 -7.34 14.05
N GLN A 222 14.60 -7.02 12.87
CA GLN A 222 14.24 -5.65 12.46
C GLN A 222 12.73 -5.38 12.53
N ARG A 223 12.37 -4.12 12.49
CA ARG A 223 10.98 -3.65 12.36
C ARG A 223 10.90 -2.50 11.34
N SER A 224 9.72 -2.32 10.74
CA SER A 224 9.49 -1.34 9.67
C SER A 224 9.65 0.12 10.14
N SER A 225 9.34 0.38 11.40
CA SER A 225 9.42 1.71 12.01
C SER A 225 9.41 1.60 13.53
N TRP A 226 9.46 2.71 14.23
CA TRP A 226 8.99 2.74 15.61
C TRP A 226 7.46 2.69 15.66
N PRO A 227 6.82 2.01 16.64
CA PRO A 227 5.39 2.01 16.82
C PRO A 227 4.84 3.43 16.79
N HIS A 228 3.88 3.70 15.90
CA HIS A 228 3.30 5.03 15.72
C HIS A 228 1.84 4.93 15.26
N ALA A 229 1.14 6.04 15.36
CA ALA A 229 -0.18 6.23 14.76
C ALA A 229 -0.20 7.53 13.98
N GLU A 230 -1.00 7.57 12.92
CA GLU A 230 -1.19 8.71 12.04
C GLU A 230 -2.56 9.35 12.24
N ARG A 231 -2.60 10.70 12.13
CA ARG A 231 -3.83 11.46 12.30
C ARG A 231 -4.68 11.50 11.04
N ASP A 232 -4.05 11.82 9.92
CA ASP A 232 -4.77 12.29 8.73
C ASP A 232 -4.69 11.31 7.56
N GLU A 233 -3.73 10.37 7.57
CA GLU A 233 -3.46 9.46 6.46
C GLU A 233 -3.82 8.00 6.81
N GLU A 234 -4.40 7.31 5.84
CA GLU A 234 -4.56 5.86 5.89
C GLU A 234 -3.28 5.20 5.39
N GLU A 235 -2.86 4.13 6.05
CA GLU A 235 -1.66 3.36 5.72
C GLU A 235 -1.96 1.86 5.65
N PHE A 236 -1.16 1.14 4.89
CA PHE A 236 -1.21 -0.32 4.84
C PHE A 236 0.19 -0.94 4.75
N ALA A 237 0.27 -2.21 5.15
CA ALA A 237 1.35 -3.11 4.81
C ALA A 237 0.79 -4.39 4.18
N TYR A 238 1.46 -4.91 3.14
CA TYR A 238 1.15 -6.17 2.48
C TYR A 238 2.39 -7.06 2.46
N VAL A 239 2.29 -8.29 2.93
CA VAL A 239 3.41 -9.24 2.96
C VAL A 239 3.59 -9.86 1.58
N VAL A 240 4.65 -9.49 0.90
CA VAL A 240 5.02 -10.04 -0.41
C VAL A 240 5.68 -11.41 -0.25
N SER A 241 6.55 -11.56 0.75
CA SER A 241 7.17 -12.86 1.08
C SER A 241 7.69 -12.87 2.51
N GLY A 242 7.81 -14.06 3.08
CA GLY A 242 8.33 -14.27 4.43
C GLY A 242 7.23 -14.29 5.49
N ARG A 243 7.66 -14.13 6.75
CA ARG A 243 6.79 -14.16 7.94
C ARG A 243 7.13 -12.99 8.85
N LEU A 244 6.10 -12.35 9.37
CA LEU A 244 6.22 -11.17 10.23
C LEU A 244 5.21 -11.23 11.37
N ASP A 245 5.40 -10.37 12.33
CA ASP A 245 4.44 -10.06 13.35
C ASP A 245 3.89 -8.64 13.12
N ALA A 246 2.58 -8.53 12.87
CA ALA A 246 1.87 -7.25 12.90
C ALA A 246 1.62 -6.87 14.36
N TRP A 247 2.32 -5.87 14.85
CA TRP A 247 2.14 -5.32 16.18
C TRP A 247 1.13 -4.17 16.13
N ASN A 248 0.08 -4.28 16.94
CA ASN A 248 -0.97 -3.26 17.02
C ASN A 248 -1.33 -3.02 18.49
N ASP A 249 -1.16 -1.79 18.97
CA ASP A 249 -1.51 -1.37 20.34
C ASP A 249 -1.01 -2.33 21.44
N GLY A 250 0.17 -2.93 21.27
CA GLY A 250 0.76 -3.85 22.24
C GLY A 250 0.34 -5.31 22.10
N TYR A 251 -0.31 -5.68 21.00
CA TYR A 251 -0.67 -7.06 20.67
C TYR A 251 -0.02 -7.49 19.35
N ILE A 252 0.42 -8.72 19.30
CA ILE A 252 1.07 -9.33 18.14
C ILE A 252 0.09 -10.27 17.43
N THR A 253 0.04 -10.15 16.11
CA THR A 253 -0.64 -11.08 15.22
C THR A 253 0.34 -11.56 14.16
N PRO A 254 0.65 -12.88 14.10
CA PRO A 254 1.48 -13.42 13.02
C PRO A 254 0.84 -13.21 11.66
N VAL A 255 1.63 -12.79 10.69
CA VAL A 255 1.24 -12.56 9.29
C VAL A 255 2.24 -13.20 8.35
N THR A 256 1.76 -13.60 7.17
CA THR A 256 2.54 -14.32 6.17
C THR A 256 2.23 -13.79 4.78
N GLU A 257 2.88 -14.32 3.77
CA GLU A 257 2.64 -13.98 2.36
C GLU A 257 1.15 -13.90 2.02
N GLY A 258 0.78 -12.80 1.37
CA GLY A 258 -0.59 -12.49 0.98
C GLY A 258 -1.43 -11.82 2.07
N ASP A 259 -0.90 -11.65 3.27
CA ASP A 259 -1.59 -10.91 4.32
C ASP A 259 -1.44 -9.40 4.10
N PHE A 260 -2.57 -8.73 4.25
CA PHE A 260 -2.73 -7.28 4.23
C PHE A 260 -3.13 -6.81 5.62
N THR A 261 -2.57 -5.70 6.07
CA THR A 261 -3.01 -4.98 7.24
C THR A 261 -3.18 -3.51 6.91
N GLY A 262 -4.30 -2.92 7.31
CA GLY A 262 -4.62 -1.52 7.03
C GLY A 262 -4.90 -0.74 8.29
N TRP A 263 -4.45 0.51 8.35
CA TRP A 263 -4.63 1.40 9.49
C TRP A 263 -5.30 2.69 9.04
N ARG A 264 -6.46 2.94 9.61
CA ARG A 264 -7.23 4.14 9.31
C ARG A 264 -6.68 5.32 10.09
N GLY A 265 -6.44 6.43 9.43
CA GLY A 265 -6.05 7.69 10.05
C GLY A 265 -7.05 8.16 11.12
N GLY A 266 -6.56 8.84 12.14
CA GLY A 266 -7.38 9.41 13.21
C GLY A 266 -7.85 8.43 14.29
N THR A 267 -7.61 7.13 14.13
CA THR A 267 -8.04 6.10 15.11
C THR A 267 -7.14 6.04 16.34
N GLY A 268 -5.89 6.44 16.19
CA GLY A 268 -4.86 6.30 17.24
C GLY A 268 -4.36 4.87 17.42
N ILE A 269 -4.74 3.94 16.54
CA ILE A 269 -4.18 2.57 16.56
C ILE A 269 -2.71 2.66 16.20
N THR A 270 -1.86 2.35 17.16
CA THR A 270 -0.41 2.32 16.94
C THR A 270 0.01 0.99 16.34
N HIS A 271 0.93 1.04 15.40
CA HIS A 271 1.31 -0.13 14.62
C HIS A 271 2.78 -0.14 14.22
N VAL A 272 3.27 -1.33 13.90
CA VAL A 272 4.57 -1.61 13.31
C VAL A 272 4.63 -3.07 12.83
N MET A 273 5.39 -3.34 11.79
CA MET A 273 5.69 -4.70 11.33
C MET A 273 7.04 -5.13 11.90
N ILE A 274 7.11 -6.34 12.48
CA ILE A 274 8.31 -6.86 13.17
C ILE A 274 8.73 -8.17 12.51
N ASN A 275 10.00 -8.32 12.17
CA ASN A 275 10.55 -9.58 11.73
C ASN A 275 11.21 -10.35 12.90
N ASN A 276 10.44 -11.21 13.56
CA ASN A 276 10.93 -12.16 14.55
C ASN A 276 11.26 -13.54 13.95
N SER A 277 11.22 -13.68 12.60
CA SER A 277 11.58 -14.92 11.92
C SER A 277 13.09 -15.02 11.69
N GLU A 278 13.55 -16.14 11.15
CA GLU A 278 14.97 -16.41 10.86
C GLU A 278 15.39 -16.02 9.43
N ALA A 279 14.47 -15.50 8.61
CA ALA A 279 14.70 -15.13 7.22
C ALA A 279 14.22 -13.71 6.93
N ASP A 280 14.74 -13.13 5.85
CA ASP A 280 14.27 -11.84 5.36
C ASP A 280 12.79 -11.90 4.98
N ALA A 281 12.07 -10.83 5.27
CA ALA A 281 10.70 -10.63 4.85
C ALA A 281 10.58 -9.39 3.97
N VAL A 282 9.72 -9.46 2.95
CA VAL A 282 9.50 -8.38 1.99
C VAL A 282 8.07 -7.88 2.11
N LEU A 283 7.94 -6.58 2.26
CA LEU A 283 6.68 -5.86 2.40
C LEU A 283 6.46 -4.88 1.24
N LEU A 284 5.20 -4.67 0.86
CA LEU A 284 4.75 -3.40 0.28
C LEU A 284 4.15 -2.58 1.41
N VAL A 285 4.65 -1.37 1.61
CA VAL A 285 4.09 -0.39 2.53
C VAL A 285 3.64 0.80 1.73
N GLY A 286 2.44 1.28 2.01
CA GLY A 286 1.91 2.44 1.29
C GLY A 286 0.74 3.08 2.00
N GLY A 287 0.40 4.28 1.54
CA GLY A 287 -0.66 5.07 2.13
C GLY A 287 -0.97 6.32 1.31
N GLU A 288 -1.84 7.14 1.86
CA GLU A 288 -2.08 8.47 1.33
C GLU A 288 -0.81 9.31 1.43
N ARG A 289 -0.64 10.20 0.48
CA ARG A 289 0.34 11.26 0.56
C ARG A 289 -0.42 12.58 0.62
N SER A 290 -0.73 13.01 1.81
CA SER A 290 -1.46 14.24 2.04
C SER A 290 -0.63 15.46 1.63
N ARG A 291 -1.31 16.48 1.07
CA ARG A 291 -0.71 17.80 0.87
C ARG A 291 -0.63 18.58 2.17
N ALA A 292 -1.44 18.23 3.13
CA ALA A 292 -1.35 18.74 4.48
C ALA A 292 -0.23 18.03 5.25
N VAL A 293 0.26 18.68 6.28
CA VAL A 293 1.28 18.08 7.15
C VAL A 293 0.57 17.05 8.02
N ASN A 294 0.79 15.75 7.73
CA ASN A 294 0.30 14.67 8.57
C ASN A 294 0.90 14.76 9.98
N GLN A 295 0.17 14.32 10.98
CA GLN A 295 0.62 14.32 12.37
C GLN A 295 0.76 12.89 12.89
N PHE A 296 1.79 12.68 13.70
CA PHE A 296 2.21 11.37 14.20
C PHE A 296 2.24 11.35 15.72
N TRP A 297 1.99 10.18 16.28
CA TRP A 297 2.21 9.90 17.70
C TRP A 297 3.00 8.62 17.89
N TYR A 298 4.08 8.69 18.63
CA TYR A 298 4.98 7.57 18.99
C TYR A 298 4.83 7.24 20.48
N PRO A 299 4.09 6.17 20.85
CA PRO A 299 3.74 5.90 22.24
C PRO A 299 4.93 5.62 23.16
N PHE A 300 6.00 5.05 22.60
CA PHE A 300 7.19 4.66 23.36
C PHE A 300 8.38 5.59 23.18
N HIS A 301 8.25 6.66 22.36
CA HIS A 301 9.36 7.55 22.01
C HIS A 301 8.99 9.03 22.27
N PRO A 302 8.94 9.47 23.57
CA PRO A 302 8.59 10.86 23.91
C PRO A 302 9.58 11.89 23.35
N SER A 303 10.86 11.53 23.20
CA SER A 303 11.89 12.37 22.56
C SER A 303 11.53 12.64 21.09
N ARG A 304 11.10 11.61 20.38
CA ARG A 304 10.65 11.73 18.98
C ARG A 304 9.42 12.63 18.86
N ASN A 305 8.43 12.45 19.74
CA ASN A 305 7.24 13.32 19.78
C ASN A 305 7.61 14.79 19.98
N LYS A 306 8.64 15.08 20.78
CA LYS A 306 9.15 16.45 20.97
C LYS A 306 9.91 16.94 19.73
N GLU A 307 10.76 16.10 19.14
CA GLU A 307 11.58 16.41 17.98
C GLU A 307 10.74 16.78 16.75
N ILE A 308 9.70 16.03 16.44
CA ILE A 308 8.84 16.26 15.29
C ILE A 308 7.97 17.53 15.40
N GLY A 309 7.92 18.15 16.56
CA GLY A 309 7.38 19.49 16.76
C GLY A 309 5.93 19.65 16.27
N LYS A 310 5.70 20.42 15.19
CA LYS A 310 4.36 20.69 14.65
C LYS A 310 3.67 19.47 14.05
N THR A 311 4.42 18.42 13.70
CA THR A 311 3.87 17.18 13.21
C THR A 311 3.53 16.17 14.33
N PHE A 312 3.67 16.59 15.59
CA PHE A 312 3.22 15.81 16.72
C PHE A 312 1.70 15.89 16.87
N TRP A 313 1.06 14.73 16.88
CA TRP A 313 -0.39 14.62 17.11
C TRP A 313 -0.70 14.73 18.61
N ALA A 314 -0.89 15.96 19.09
CA ALA A 314 -1.00 16.25 20.53
C ALA A 314 -2.34 15.80 21.16
N ASP A 315 -3.42 15.77 20.38
CA ASP A 315 -4.77 15.38 20.79
C ASP A 315 -5.15 13.94 20.38
N HIS A 316 -4.12 13.10 20.16
CA HIS A 316 -4.32 11.70 19.78
C HIS A 316 -5.25 10.94 20.77
N PRO A 317 -6.07 9.99 20.30
CA PRO A 317 -6.77 9.07 21.18
C PRO A 317 -5.76 8.33 22.06
N VAL A 318 -6.14 8.02 23.31
CA VAL A 318 -5.29 7.30 24.24
C VAL A 318 -5.72 5.83 24.24
N PRO A 319 -5.13 4.95 23.43
CA PRO A 319 -5.49 3.55 23.38
C PRO A 319 -5.05 2.84 24.68
N ARG A 320 -5.68 1.74 24.97
CA ARG A 320 -5.18 0.81 25.99
C ARG A 320 -4.13 -0.08 25.34
N LEU A 321 -2.86 0.21 25.59
CA LEU A 321 -1.78 -0.62 25.07
C LEU A 321 -1.70 -1.97 25.80
N GLY A 322 -1.50 -3.02 25.03
CA GLY A 322 -1.20 -4.37 25.50
C GLY A 322 0.21 -4.49 26.08
N PRO A 323 0.62 -5.70 26.46
CA PRO A 323 1.87 -5.94 27.19
C PRO A 323 3.14 -5.88 26.31
N HIS A 324 3.04 -5.95 25.00
CA HIS A 324 4.18 -5.99 24.09
C HIS A 324 4.64 -4.57 23.73
N ASP A 325 5.93 -4.30 23.86
CA ASP A 325 6.55 -2.97 23.71
C ASP A 325 6.90 -2.58 22.25
N GLY A 326 6.56 -3.40 21.26
CA GLY A 326 6.85 -3.15 19.85
C GLY A 326 8.33 -3.35 19.47
N LEU A 327 9.14 -3.92 20.34
CA LEU A 327 10.52 -4.29 20.02
C LEU A 327 10.59 -5.69 19.40
N PRO A 328 11.45 -5.92 18.40
CA PRO A 328 11.83 -7.27 17.99
C PRO A 328 12.40 -8.08 19.16
N ASP A 329 12.17 -9.37 19.18
CA ASP A 329 12.64 -10.27 20.26
C ASP A 329 14.16 -10.21 20.44
N ALA A 330 14.91 -10.13 19.33
CA ALA A 330 16.37 -9.99 19.36
C ALA A 330 16.84 -8.70 20.07
N LEU A 331 16.14 -7.59 19.86
CA LEU A 331 16.43 -6.32 20.55
C LEU A 331 15.96 -6.37 22.01
N ARG A 332 14.82 -6.98 22.27
CA ARG A 332 14.26 -7.13 23.62
C ARG A 332 15.20 -7.90 24.53
N ALA A 333 15.87 -8.92 24.01
CA ALA A 333 16.86 -9.69 24.76
C ALA A 333 18.07 -8.85 25.21
N ARG A 334 18.39 -7.76 24.48
CA ARG A 334 19.52 -6.86 24.77
C ARG A 334 19.14 -5.69 25.69
N VAL A 335 17.86 -5.33 25.78
CA VAL A 335 17.39 -4.19 26.59
C VAL A 335 17.10 -4.66 28.04
N PRO A 336 17.72 -4.09 29.07
CA PRO A 336 17.42 -4.43 30.45
C PRO A 336 15.95 -4.26 30.81
N ALA A 337 15.39 -5.19 31.58
CA ALA A 337 13.98 -5.19 31.99
C ALA A 337 13.51 -3.87 32.66
N VAL A 338 14.44 -3.18 33.33
CA VAL A 338 14.18 -1.88 33.98
C VAL A 338 13.87 -0.78 32.99
N ARG A 339 14.54 -0.70 31.84
CA ARG A 339 14.24 0.29 30.78
C ARG A 339 12.90 0.02 30.10
N ARG A 340 12.52 -1.26 29.93
CA ARG A 340 11.23 -1.67 29.37
C ARG A 340 10.06 -1.24 30.26
N ARG A 341 10.19 -1.42 31.56
CA ARG A 341 9.16 -0.99 32.55
C ARG A 341 9.00 0.52 32.62
N SER A 342 10.08 1.29 32.43
CA SER A 342 10.02 2.76 32.43
C SER A 342 9.25 3.31 31.21
N ALA A 343 9.37 2.70 30.04
CA ALA A 343 8.63 3.12 28.86
C ALA A 343 7.11 2.86 29.00
N VAL A 344 6.74 1.73 29.58
CA VAL A 344 5.33 1.40 29.90
C VAL A 344 4.79 2.34 30.98
N ALA A 345 5.56 2.60 32.05
CA ALA A 345 5.17 3.51 33.14
C ALA A 345 5.08 4.97 32.68
N ALA A 346 5.94 5.43 31.78
CA ALA A 346 5.85 6.77 31.19
C ALA A 346 4.55 6.95 30.37
N ASN A 347 4.12 5.91 29.69
CA ASN A 347 2.86 5.89 28.96
C ASN A 347 1.64 5.91 29.89
N GLU A 348 1.70 5.18 31.01
CA GLU A 348 0.65 5.23 32.03
C GLU A 348 0.59 6.61 32.72
N ALA A 349 1.72 7.24 33.00
CA ALA A 349 1.76 8.59 33.56
C ALA A 349 1.20 9.65 32.60
N ALA A 350 1.46 9.54 31.30
CA ALA A 350 0.86 10.41 30.27
C ALA A 350 -0.68 10.28 30.23
N ARG A 351 -1.21 9.08 30.47
CA ARG A 351 -2.67 8.81 30.62
C ARG A 351 -3.31 9.61 31.76
N PHE A 352 -2.64 9.69 32.91
CA PHE A 352 -3.16 10.43 34.07
C PHE A 352 -3.13 11.93 33.88
N LEU A 353 -2.13 12.47 33.19
CA LEU A 353 -1.98 13.89 32.90
C LEU A 353 -2.99 14.37 31.84
N GLY A 354 -3.28 13.55 30.81
CA GLY A 354 -4.30 13.83 29.81
C GLY A 354 -5.71 13.90 30.40
N LYS A 355 -6.07 12.99 31.31
CA LYS A 355 -7.39 13.00 31.98
C LYS A 355 -7.59 14.18 32.92
N ARG A 356 -6.56 14.79 33.49
CA ARG A 356 -6.66 15.99 34.34
C ARG A 356 -6.92 17.27 33.55
N LYS A 357 -6.44 17.39 32.31
CA LYS A 357 -6.67 18.56 31.46
C LYS A 357 -8.11 18.62 30.92
N THR A 358 -8.74 17.49 30.66
CA THR A 358 -10.13 17.41 30.18
C THR A 358 -11.18 17.70 31.26
N LYS A 359 -10.85 17.50 32.57
CA LYS A 359 -11.74 17.83 33.68
C LYS A 359 -11.69 19.31 34.13
N LYS A 360 -10.72 20.11 33.66
CA LYS A 360 -10.62 21.56 33.98
C LYS A 360 -11.26 22.48 32.94
N LYS A 361 -11.91 21.94 31.89
CA LYS A 361 -12.62 22.70 30.85
C LYS A 361 -14.13 22.39 30.83
N LYS A 362 -14.74 22.08 31.97
CA LYS A 362 -16.19 22.12 32.16
C LYS A 362 -16.54 23.14 33.22
#